data_84a8ae480006c5fac4c83fde7059d3f4
#
_entry.id   84a8ae480006c5fac4c83fde7059d3f4
#
_cell.length_a   1.000
_cell.length_b   1.000
_cell.length_c   1.000
_cell.angle_alpha   90.00
_cell.angle_beta   90.00
_cell.angle_gamma   90.00
#
_symmetry.space_group_name_H-M   'P 1'
#
loop_
_entity.id
_entity.type
_entity.pdbx_description
1 polymer ?
#
loop_
_entity_poly.entity_id
_entity_poly.type
_entity_poly.pdbx_seq_one_letter_code
_entity_poly.pdbx_strand_id
1 'polypeptide(L)'
;VNRVIAIEPDEYTAKKLKDNLQKRNIKNVEVIEKDFLDFKLPNEPYKIFSNPPFHLSSKIIHKLIESENPPDSFYLILQKQFALKLLNKTRQYTSKLGYELTKKYQTKIRFPLKSSDYTPPPAVPTVLFEAKKITSLPETPQTA
;
A
#
# COMPACT_ATOMS: atom_id res chain seq x y z
N VAL A 1 -6.16 16.27 1.98
CA VAL A 1 -6.45 15.09 2.81
C VAL A 1 -7.16 15.54 4.07
N ASN A 2 -8.35 15.04 4.30
CA ASN A 2 -9.14 15.46 5.46
C ASN A 2 -8.75 14.72 6.73
N ARG A 3 -8.43 13.45 6.60
CA ARG A 3 -8.12 12.61 7.76
C ARG A 3 -7.08 11.56 7.39
N VAL A 4 -6.13 11.34 8.28
CA VAL A 4 -5.10 10.31 8.13
C VAL A 4 -5.12 9.41 9.35
N ILE A 5 -5.06 8.10 9.12
CA ILE A 5 -4.86 7.12 10.18
C ILE A 5 -3.46 6.55 9.99
N ALA A 6 -2.60 6.77 10.96
CA ALA A 6 -1.23 6.27 10.94
C ALA A 6 -1.14 5.03 11.83
N ILE A 7 -0.81 3.90 11.23
CA ILE A 7 -0.73 2.63 11.94
C ILE A 7 0.75 2.33 12.22
N GLU A 8 1.10 2.20 13.49
CA GLU A 8 2.49 1.95 13.89
C GLU A 8 2.49 0.91 15.01
N PRO A 9 3.11 -0.27 14.81
CA PRO A 9 3.11 -1.32 15.84
C PRO A 9 4.08 -1.06 16.99
N ASP A 10 5.12 -0.25 16.78
CA ASP A 10 6.13 -0.01 17.80
C ASP A 10 5.70 1.10 18.74
N GLU A 11 5.65 0.77 20.05
CA GLU A 11 5.19 1.70 21.07
C GLU A 11 6.02 3.00 21.10
N TYR A 12 7.34 2.88 21.04
CA TYR A 12 8.23 4.05 21.09
C TYR A 12 8.02 4.93 19.87
N THR A 13 7.96 4.34 18.69
CA THR A 13 7.78 5.08 17.43
C THR A 13 6.41 5.73 17.38
N ALA A 14 5.38 5.03 17.83
CA ALA A 14 4.02 5.58 17.87
C ALA A 14 3.96 6.80 18.80
N LYS A 15 4.58 6.71 19.98
CA LYS A 15 4.61 7.82 20.93
C LYS A 15 5.36 9.00 20.35
N LYS A 16 6.50 8.75 19.73
CA LYS A 16 7.31 9.82 19.12
C LYS A 16 6.52 10.51 18.00
N LEU A 17 5.79 9.77 17.22
CA LEU A 17 4.95 10.33 16.17
C LEU A 17 3.84 11.20 16.76
N LYS A 18 3.16 10.74 17.81
CA LYS A 18 2.14 11.54 18.50
C LYS A 18 2.71 12.86 19.01
N ASP A 19 3.88 12.80 19.64
CA ASP A 19 4.55 14.00 20.17
C ASP A 19 4.89 14.98 19.06
N ASN A 20 5.42 14.50 17.95
CA ASN A 20 5.76 15.35 16.81
C ASN A 20 4.53 16.00 16.19
N LEU A 21 3.42 15.28 16.07
CA LEU A 21 2.18 15.83 15.56
C LEU A 21 1.64 16.93 16.46
N GLN A 22 1.72 16.72 17.77
CA GLN A 22 1.28 17.70 18.75
C GLN A 22 2.13 18.98 18.68
N LYS A 23 3.46 18.82 18.59
CA LYS A 23 4.37 19.97 18.48
C LYS A 23 4.11 20.81 17.24
N ARG A 24 3.70 20.17 16.14
CA ARG A 24 3.43 20.84 14.88
C ARG A 24 1.97 21.26 14.74
N ASN A 25 1.17 21.03 15.78
CA ASN A 25 -0.25 21.37 15.80
C ASN A 25 -1.03 20.72 14.66
N ILE A 26 -0.68 19.48 14.32
CA ILE A 26 -1.37 18.70 13.30
C ILE A 26 -2.45 17.88 13.99
N LYS A 27 -3.72 18.13 13.62
CA LYS A 27 -4.88 17.55 14.32
C LYS A 27 -5.66 16.53 13.51
N ASN A 28 -5.37 16.40 12.22
CA ASN A 28 -6.12 15.50 11.35
C ASN A 28 -5.47 14.11 11.20
N VAL A 29 -4.51 13.78 12.03
CA VAL A 29 -3.83 12.48 12.01
C VAL A 29 -4.11 11.76 13.31
N GLU A 30 -4.67 10.57 13.20
CA GLU A 30 -4.87 9.67 14.33
C GLU A 30 -3.79 8.58 14.29
N VAL A 31 -3.03 8.42 15.37
CA VAL A 31 -1.99 7.39 15.46
C VAL A 31 -2.58 6.19 16.20
N ILE A 32 -2.51 5.03 15.58
CA ILE A 32 -2.99 3.78 16.17
C ILE A 32 -1.80 2.85 16.35
N GLU A 33 -1.54 2.49 17.60
CA GLU A 33 -0.46 1.57 17.93
C GLU A 33 -0.96 0.15 17.75
N LYS A 34 -0.74 -0.40 16.57
CA LYS A 34 -1.24 -1.73 16.23
C LYS A 34 -0.47 -2.27 15.03
N ASP A 35 -0.36 -3.60 14.94
CA ASP A 35 0.13 -4.23 13.71
C ASP A 35 -0.94 -4.05 12.63
N PHE A 36 -0.53 -3.62 11.44
CA PHE A 36 -1.47 -3.42 10.34
C PHE A 36 -2.28 -4.67 10.02
N LEU A 37 -1.68 -5.86 10.17
CA LEU A 37 -2.38 -7.11 9.87
C LEU A 37 -3.54 -7.37 10.84
N ASP A 38 -3.51 -6.75 12.03
CA ASP A 38 -4.58 -6.85 13.03
C ASP A 38 -5.54 -5.67 12.99
N PHE A 39 -5.25 -4.66 12.17
CA PHE A 39 -6.07 -3.47 12.07
C PHE A 39 -7.28 -3.72 11.17
N LYS A 40 -8.46 -3.35 11.65
CA LYS A 40 -9.67 -3.47 10.85
C LYS A 40 -9.75 -2.31 9.86
N LEU A 41 -9.83 -2.65 8.57
CA LEU A 41 -9.88 -1.62 7.53
C LEU A 41 -11.16 -0.79 7.62
N PRO A 42 -11.10 0.51 7.25
CA PRO A 42 -12.27 1.38 7.33
C PRO A 42 -13.41 0.91 6.44
N ASN A 43 -14.64 1.24 6.83
CA ASN A 43 -15.83 0.94 6.01
C ASN A 43 -16.13 2.02 4.96
N GLU A 44 -15.48 3.15 5.04
CA GLU A 44 -15.62 4.25 4.09
C GLU A 44 -14.51 4.20 3.06
N PRO A 45 -14.61 4.91 1.93
CA PRO A 45 -13.55 4.94 0.92
C PRO A 45 -12.23 5.43 1.52
N TYR A 46 -11.13 4.78 1.17
CA TYR A 46 -9.82 5.14 1.69
C TYR A 46 -8.71 4.77 0.71
N LYS A 47 -7.55 5.37 0.94
CA LYS A 47 -6.32 5.07 0.21
C LYS A 47 -5.24 4.67 1.20
N ILE A 48 -4.27 3.90 0.73
CA ILE A 48 -3.16 3.46 1.56
C ILE A 48 -1.85 3.91 0.95
N PHE A 49 -0.95 4.36 1.80
CA PHE A 49 0.45 4.56 1.46
C PHE A 49 1.29 3.90 2.54
N SER A 50 2.26 3.07 2.14
CA SER A 50 3.09 2.38 3.11
C SER A 50 4.46 2.03 2.55
N ASN A 51 5.43 2.03 3.45
CA ASN A 51 6.75 1.46 3.20
C ASN A 51 6.89 0.26 4.14
N PRO A 52 6.26 -0.88 3.81
CA PRO A 52 6.22 -2.01 4.73
C PRO A 52 7.55 -2.75 4.78
N PRO A 53 7.82 -3.48 5.87
CA PRO A 53 8.92 -4.45 5.83
C PRO A 53 8.71 -5.39 4.66
N PHE A 54 9.76 -5.67 3.90
CA PHE A 54 9.62 -6.42 2.65
C PHE A 54 9.01 -7.81 2.86
N HIS A 55 9.33 -8.45 3.98
CA HIS A 55 8.79 -9.79 4.27
C HIS A 55 7.29 -9.80 4.55
N LEU A 56 6.68 -8.64 4.78
CA LEU A 56 5.23 -8.53 5.01
C LEU A 56 4.46 -8.06 3.79
N SER A 57 5.14 -7.69 2.71
CA SER A 57 4.49 -7.10 1.53
C SER A 57 3.36 -7.97 0.98
N SER A 58 3.62 -9.26 0.83
CA SER A 58 2.63 -10.20 0.30
C SER A 58 1.39 -10.29 1.20
N LYS A 59 1.61 -10.39 2.51
CA LYS A 59 0.51 -10.49 3.48
C LYS A 59 -0.34 -9.23 3.49
N ILE A 60 0.30 -8.07 3.37
CA ILE A 60 -0.42 -6.79 3.34
C ILE A 60 -1.30 -6.73 2.11
N ILE A 61 -0.77 -7.08 0.93
CA ILE A 61 -1.56 -7.03 -0.30
C ILE A 61 -2.72 -8.02 -0.23
N HIS A 62 -2.50 -9.23 0.28
CA HIS A 62 -3.58 -10.20 0.48
C HIS A 62 -4.70 -9.61 1.34
N LYS A 63 -4.33 -9.00 2.47
CA LYS A 63 -5.32 -8.38 3.35
C LYS A 63 -6.14 -7.34 2.61
N LEU A 64 -5.49 -6.49 1.82
CA LEU A 64 -6.18 -5.41 1.11
C LEU A 64 -7.16 -5.92 0.07
N ILE A 65 -6.72 -6.86 -0.78
CA ILE A 65 -7.56 -7.31 -1.89
C ILE A 65 -8.63 -8.32 -1.47
N GLU A 66 -8.46 -8.98 -0.33
CA GLU A 66 -9.44 -9.95 0.18
C GLU A 66 -10.46 -9.30 1.12
N SER A 67 -10.28 -8.06 1.47
CA SER A 67 -11.18 -7.34 2.36
C SER A 67 -12.56 -7.14 1.70
N GLU A 68 -13.58 -7.07 2.53
CA GLU A 68 -14.92 -6.72 2.06
C GLU A 68 -14.98 -5.28 1.59
N ASN A 69 -14.11 -4.43 2.12
CA ASN A 69 -13.99 -3.04 1.71
C ASN A 69 -12.55 -2.72 1.32
N PRO A 70 -12.11 -3.16 0.13
CA PRO A 70 -10.73 -2.91 -0.28
C PRO A 70 -10.51 -1.41 -0.57
N PRO A 71 -9.26 -0.93 -0.48
CA PRO A 71 -8.98 0.49 -0.72
C PRO A 71 -9.25 0.89 -2.17
N ASP A 72 -9.56 2.16 -2.39
CA ASP A 72 -9.70 2.71 -3.74
C ASP A 72 -8.39 2.67 -4.50
N SER A 73 -7.31 2.91 -3.79
CA SER A 73 -5.96 2.79 -4.33
C SER A 73 -4.98 2.54 -3.21
N PHE A 74 -3.84 1.96 -3.55
CA PHE A 74 -2.77 1.85 -2.59
C PHE A 74 -1.42 2.03 -3.27
N TYR A 75 -0.49 2.55 -2.49
CA TYR A 75 0.86 2.89 -2.94
C TYR A 75 1.83 2.25 -1.96
N LEU A 76 2.66 1.35 -2.45
CA LEU A 76 3.60 0.62 -1.60
C LEU A 76 5.01 0.73 -2.14
N ILE A 77 5.95 0.91 -1.23
CA ILE A 77 7.36 0.81 -1.59
C ILE A 77 7.74 -0.66 -1.48
N LEU A 78 8.09 -1.25 -2.62
CA LEU A 78 8.34 -2.69 -2.74
C LEU A 78 9.67 -2.97 -3.38
N GLN A 79 10.22 -4.15 -3.14
CA GLN A 79 11.36 -4.64 -3.90
C GLN A 79 10.96 -4.76 -5.37
N LYS A 80 11.86 -4.36 -6.26
CA LYS A 80 11.58 -4.32 -7.71
C LYS A 80 11.13 -5.67 -8.25
N GLN A 81 11.81 -6.75 -7.88
CA GLN A 81 11.47 -8.09 -8.37
C GLN A 81 10.06 -8.50 -7.97
N PHE A 82 9.69 -8.22 -6.73
CA PHE A 82 8.35 -8.51 -6.24
C PHE A 82 7.29 -7.68 -6.99
N ALA A 83 7.57 -6.39 -7.19
CA ALA A 83 6.65 -5.50 -7.90
C ALA A 83 6.45 -5.97 -9.34
N LEU A 84 7.51 -6.39 -10.02
CA LEU A 84 7.39 -6.89 -11.40
C LEU A 84 6.47 -8.11 -11.47
N LYS A 85 6.55 -9.00 -10.49
CA LYS A 85 5.66 -10.17 -10.43
C LYS A 85 4.20 -9.78 -10.18
N LEU A 86 3.99 -8.69 -9.44
CA LEU A 86 2.62 -8.20 -9.19
C LEU A 86 1.99 -7.61 -10.44
N LEU A 87 2.78 -7.04 -11.35
CA LEU A 87 2.25 -6.49 -12.59
C LEU A 87 1.66 -7.57 -13.49
N ASN A 88 2.18 -8.79 -13.41
CA ASN A 88 1.70 -9.94 -14.16
C ASN A 88 1.62 -9.69 -15.67
N LYS A 89 2.59 -8.95 -16.23
CA LYS A 89 2.58 -8.56 -17.64
C LYS A 89 3.38 -9.47 -18.56
N THR A 90 4.31 -10.25 -18.02
CA THR A 90 5.16 -11.13 -18.82
C THR A 90 5.21 -12.50 -18.19
N ARG A 91 5.54 -13.51 -18.98
CA ARG A 91 5.69 -14.89 -18.45
C ARG A 91 6.81 -14.98 -17.44
N GLN A 92 7.86 -14.19 -17.59
CA GLN A 92 9.03 -14.23 -16.71
C GLN A 92 8.70 -13.69 -15.32
N TYR A 93 7.78 -12.74 -15.25
CA TYR A 93 7.41 -12.07 -14.00
C TYR A 93 5.93 -12.23 -13.76
N THR A 94 5.55 -13.35 -13.16
CA THR A 94 4.15 -13.63 -12.81
C THR A 94 4.08 -14.17 -11.40
N SER A 95 2.91 -14.06 -10.80
CA SER A 95 2.63 -14.66 -9.51
C SER A 95 1.13 -14.84 -9.37
N LYS A 96 0.73 -15.76 -8.51
CA LYS A 96 -0.69 -15.95 -8.19
C LYS A 96 -1.28 -14.68 -7.60
N LEU A 97 -0.53 -14.04 -6.70
CA LEU A 97 -0.97 -12.79 -6.09
C LEU A 97 -1.15 -11.70 -7.13
N GLY A 98 -0.20 -11.57 -8.07
CA GLY A 98 -0.32 -10.60 -9.16
C GLY A 98 -1.52 -10.86 -10.05
N TYR A 99 -1.79 -12.12 -10.34
CA TYR A 99 -2.96 -12.50 -11.11
C TYR A 99 -4.25 -12.07 -10.43
N GLU A 100 -4.36 -12.31 -9.13
CA GLU A 100 -5.54 -11.91 -8.37
C GLU A 100 -5.67 -10.39 -8.23
N LEU A 101 -4.54 -9.72 -8.01
CA LEU A 101 -4.50 -8.27 -7.88
C LEU A 101 -4.95 -7.58 -9.16
N THR A 102 -4.45 -8.01 -10.31
CA THR A 102 -4.74 -7.36 -11.58
C THR A 102 -6.16 -7.56 -12.08
N LYS A 103 -6.89 -8.49 -11.50
CA LYS A 103 -8.33 -8.61 -11.76
C LYS A 103 -9.12 -7.46 -11.15
N LYS A 104 -8.62 -6.87 -10.06
CA LYS A 104 -9.35 -5.86 -9.28
C LYS A 104 -8.74 -4.47 -9.41
N TYR A 105 -7.46 -4.38 -9.74
CA TYR A 105 -6.72 -3.12 -9.75
C TYR A 105 -5.92 -2.97 -11.02
N GLN A 106 -5.83 -1.73 -11.50
CA GLN A 106 -4.85 -1.34 -12.50
C GLN A 106 -3.56 -1.05 -11.77
N THR A 107 -2.48 -1.68 -12.19
CA THR A 107 -1.21 -1.60 -11.48
C THR A 107 -0.12 -1.03 -12.34
N LYS A 108 0.80 -0.31 -11.73
CA LYS A 108 2.01 0.16 -12.41
C LYS A 108 3.11 0.48 -11.41
N ILE A 109 4.34 0.46 -11.90
CA ILE A 109 5.48 0.98 -11.17
C ILE A 109 5.60 2.46 -11.56
N ARG A 110 5.47 3.35 -10.58
CA ARG A 110 5.52 4.78 -10.86
C ARG A 110 6.94 5.26 -11.13
N PHE A 111 7.87 4.84 -10.28
CA PHE A 111 9.27 5.18 -10.45
C PHE A 111 10.13 4.36 -9.51
N PRO A 112 11.43 4.18 -9.86
CA PRO A 112 12.35 3.53 -8.94
C PRO A 112 12.77 4.52 -7.85
N LEU A 113 13.09 3.98 -6.68
CA LEU A 113 13.64 4.77 -5.58
C LEU A 113 15.15 4.62 -5.56
N LYS A 114 15.83 5.71 -5.22
CA LYS A 114 17.29 5.69 -5.13
C LYS A 114 17.69 5.04 -3.81
N SER A 115 18.72 4.21 -3.84
CA SER A 115 19.23 3.59 -2.61
C SER A 115 19.69 4.66 -1.61
N SER A 116 20.11 5.82 -2.08
CA SER A 116 20.50 6.93 -1.21
C SER A 116 19.33 7.54 -0.45
N ASP A 117 18.09 7.25 -0.84
CA ASP A 117 16.91 7.73 -0.14
C ASP A 117 16.66 6.98 1.17
N TYR A 118 17.43 5.92 1.42
CA TYR A 118 17.31 5.09 2.62
C TYR A 118 18.53 5.20 3.52
N THR A 119 18.31 5.01 4.81
CA THR A 119 19.39 4.96 5.78
C THR A 119 19.16 3.77 6.73
N PRO A 120 19.92 2.67 6.59
CA PRO A 120 20.94 2.40 5.57
C PRO A 120 20.32 2.05 4.21
N PRO A 121 21.08 2.18 3.11
CA PRO A 121 20.58 1.81 1.78
C PRO A 121 20.19 0.33 1.72
N PRO A 122 19.10 -0.02 1.02
CA PRO A 122 18.72 -1.43 0.87
C PRO A 122 19.68 -2.15 -0.07
N ALA A 123 19.82 -3.46 0.12
CA ALA A 123 20.68 -4.30 -0.71
C ALA A 123 20.10 -4.55 -2.09
N VAL A 124 18.79 -4.34 -2.27
CA VAL A 124 18.08 -4.60 -3.52
C VAL A 124 17.33 -3.35 -3.98
N PRO A 125 17.11 -3.19 -5.30
CA PRO A 125 16.36 -2.04 -5.80
C PRO A 125 14.91 -2.06 -5.31
N THR A 126 14.39 -0.87 -5.04
CA THR A 126 13.01 -0.68 -4.63
C THR A 126 12.31 0.27 -5.59
N VAL A 127 10.99 0.16 -5.62
CA VAL A 127 10.15 0.96 -6.50
C VAL A 127 8.91 1.43 -5.75
N LEU A 128 8.29 2.50 -6.23
CA LEU A 128 6.96 2.88 -5.79
C LEU A 128 5.94 2.20 -6.69
N PHE A 129 5.15 1.32 -6.09
CA PHE A 129 4.13 0.54 -6.78
C PHE A 129 2.76 1.18 -6.55
N GLU A 130 1.99 1.33 -7.62
CA GLU A 130 0.64 1.90 -7.54
C GLU A 130 -0.39 0.88 -7.97
N ALA A 131 -1.49 0.79 -7.24
CA ALA A 131 -2.65 0.01 -7.61
C ALA A 131 -3.90 0.88 -7.45
N LYS A 132 -4.67 1.02 -8.51
CA LYS A 132 -5.93 1.78 -8.51
C LYS A 132 -7.07 0.83 -8.85
N LYS A 133 -8.09 0.83 -8.02
CA LYS A 133 -9.25 -0.04 -8.20
C LYS A 133 -9.87 0.16 -9.57
N ILE A 134 -10.11 -0.93 -10.27
CA ILE A 134 -10.81 -0.88 -11.55
C ILE A 134 -12.26 -0.57 -11.23
N THR A 135 -12.72 0.61 -11.67
CA THR A 135 -14.11 0.94 -11.53
C THR A 135 -14.85 0.20 -12.61
N SER A 136 -15.74 -0.67 -12.23
CA SER A 136 -16.56 -1.31 -13.21
C SER A 136 -17.40 -0.23 -13.87
N LEU A 137 -17.13 0.00 -15.10
CA LEU A 137 -17.92 0.90 -15.80
C LEU A 137 -19.10 0.25 -16.18
N PRO A 138 -19.99 0.83 -15.84
CA PRO A 138 -21.25 0.32 -16.17
C PRO A 138 -21.42 0.16 -17.62
N GLU A 139 -20.49 0.18 -17.67
CA GLU A 139 -20.59 0.21 -18.47
C GLU A 139 -20.98 -0.01 -19.33
N THR A 140 -20.82 -0.06 -19.41
CA THR A 140 -21.06 -0.17 -20.09
C THR A 140 -21.54 -0.41 -20.87
N PRO A 141 -21.61 -0.33 -21.15
CA PRO A 141 -22.00 -0.66 -21.69
C PRO A 141 -22.41 -0.95 -22.42
N GLN A 142 -22.38 -1.00 -22.33
CA GLN A 142 -22.66 -1.37 -22.80
C GLN A 142 -23.26 -1.49 -23.51
N THR A 143 -23.13 -1.40 -23.60
CA THR A 143 -23.61 -1.56 -24.11
C THR A 143 -24.02 -1.69 -24.77
N ALA A 144 -23.92 -1.74 -24.78
CA ALA A 144 -24.18 -1.93 -25.26
C ALA A 144 -24.61 -2.18 -25.67
#